data_658a7f754da5dd3f4717edd144f14cc2
#
_entry.id   658a7f754da5dd3f4717edd144f14cc2
#
_cell.length_a   1.000
_cell.length_b   1.000
_cell.length_c   1.000
_cell.angle_alpha   90.00
_cell.angle_beta   90.00
_cell.angle_gamma   90.00
#
_symmetry.space_group_name_H-M   'P 1'
#
loop_
_entity.id
_entity.type
_entity.pdbx_description
1 polymer ?
#
loop_
_entity_poly.entity_id
_entity_poly.type
_entity_poly.pdbx_seq_one_letter_code
_entity_poly.pdbx_strand_id
1 'polypeptide(L)'
;MNIKGKLVEIFDEQQVTGSFKKREFVVEFAENPQYPEFIKFELIQDKCGLLNSYQVDQEIEIHFNLKGRKWNDPNGGVKYFNTLQAWRLTPPGQKVPQNNGP
;
A
#
# COMPACT_ATOMS: atom_id res chain seq x y z
N MET A 1 -10.86 2.54 0.72
CA MET A 1 -10.52 2.61 -0.72
C MET A 1 -9.84 1.35 -1.14
N ASN A 2 -10.06 0.91 -2.36
CA ASN A 2 -9.37 -0.26 -2.87
C ASN A 2 -9.15 -0.14 -4.37
N ILE A 3 -8.05 -0.72 -4.84
CA ILE A 3 -7.76 -0.83 -6.27
C ILE A 3 -7.20 -2.21 -6.56
N LYS A 4 -7.28 -2.61 -7.82
CA LYS A 4 -6.67 -3.82 -8.33
C LYS A 4 -5.49 -3.45 -9.21
N GLY A 5 -4.43 -4.21 -9.12
CA GLY A 5 -3.27 -3.98 -9.95
C GLY A 5 -2.29 -5.13 -9.88
N LYS A 6 -1.25 -5.01 -10.68
CA LYS A 6 -0.19 -6.02 -10.73
C LYS A 6 0.95 -5.59 -9.81
N LEU A 7 1.34 -6.49 -8.94
CA LEU A 7 2.45 -6.25 -8.02
C LEU A 7 3.76 -6.24 -8.83
N VAL A 8 4.45 -5.11 -8.85
CA VAL A 8 5.66 -5.00 -9.68
C VAL A 8 6.94 -4.91 -8.87
N GLU A 9 6.86 -4.52 -7.60
CA GLU A 9 8.06 -4.44 -6.77
C GLU A 9 7.70 -4.59 -5.31
N ILE A 10 8.51 -5.33 -4.57
CA ILE A 10 8.37 -5.52 -3.13
C ILE A 10 9.71 -5.13 -2.51
N PHE A 11 9.67 -4.19 -1.57
CA PHE A 11 10.88 -3.76 -0.86
C PHE A 11 11.00 -4.54 0.45
N ASP A 12 12.18 -4.50 1.01
CA ASP A 12 12.44 -5.13 2.29
C ASP A 12 11.78 -4.35 3.43
N GLU A 13 11.47 -5.06 4.49
CA GLU A 13 10.96 -4.46 5.70
C GLU A 13 12.01 -3.52 6.28
N GLN A 14 11.58 -2.33 6.70
CA GLN A 14 12.44 -1.33 7.30
C GLN A 14 12.04 -1.10 8.74
N GLN A 15 13.03 -1.19 9.64
CA GLN A 15 12.83 -0.78 11.01
C GLN A 15 13.12 0.71 11.09
N VAL A 16 12.09 1.52 11.15
CA VAL A 16 12.22 2.99 11.10
C VAL A 16 12.65 3.52 12.47
N THR A 17 12.02 3.02 13.53
CA THR A 17 12.41 3.32 14.91
C THR A 17 12.40 2.03 15.70
N GLY A 18 12.72 2.10 16.98
CA GLY A 18 12.71 0.91 17.83
C GLY A 18 11.35 0.22 17.91
N SER A 19 10.28 0.97 17.68
CA SER A 19 8.92 0.46 17.81
C SER A 19 8.09 0.57 16.54
N PHE A 20 8.67 1.04 15.43
CA PHE A 20 7.92 1.24 14.20
C PHE A 20 8.65 0.65 13.01
N LYS A 21 7.97 -0.22 12.28
CA LYS A 21 8.49 -0.79 11.05
C LYS A 21 7.51 -0.61 9.93
N LYS A 22 8.03 -0.58 8.70
CA LYS A 22 7.22 -0.46 7.50
C LYS A 22 7.80 -1.26 6.37
N ARG A 23 6.98 -1.53 5.37
CA ARG A 23 7.39 -2.22 4.17
C ARG A 23 6.63 -1.61 3.00
N GLU A 24 7.36 -1.25 1.95
CA GLU A 24 6.75 -0.62 0.78
C GLU A 24 6.64 -1.60 -0.37
N PHE A 25 5.71 -1.36 -1.26
CA PHE A 25 5.55 -2.12 -2.48
C PHE A 25 4.91 -1.24 -3.55
N VAL A 26 5.09 -1.64 -4.80
CA VAL A 26 4.60 -0.87 -5.94
C VAL A 26 3.68 -1.74 -6.77
N VAL A 27 2.58 -1.14 -7.21
CA VAL A 27 1.56 -1.80 -8.02
C VAL A 27 1.41 -1.02 -9.32
N GLU A 28 1.36 -1.73 -10.43
CA GLU A 28 1.00 -1.15 -11.71
C GLU A 28 -0.51 -1.14 -11.82
N PHE A 29 -1.07 0.06 -11.96
CA PHE A 29 -2.50 0.28 -12.03
C PHE A 29 -2.82 0.94 -13.35
N ALA A 30 -3.75 0.37 -14.12
CA ALA A 30 -4.10 0.91 -15.42
C ALA A 30 -5.60 0.87 -15.63
N GLU A 31 -6.26 1.99 -15.38
CA GLU A 31 -7.64 2.16 -15.86
C GLU A 31 -7.63 2.18 -17.37
N ASN A 32 -6.62 2.84 -17.96
CA ASN A 32 -6.38 2.83 -19.39
C ASN A 32 -5.09 2.04 -19.62
N PRO A 33 -5.17 0.87 -20.30
CA PRO A 33 -3.97 0.04 -20.48
C PRO A 33 -2.84 0.74 -21.22
N GLN A 34 -3.12 1.81 -21.97
CA GLN A 34 -2.08 2.56 -22.68
C GLN A 34 -1.30 3.47 -21.77
N TYR A 35 -1.82 3.78 -20.59
CA TYR A 35 -1.21 4.74 -19.67
C TYR A 35 -1.20 4.15 -18.25
N PRO A 36 -0.37 3.14 -18.02
CA PRO A 36 -0.28 2.57 -16.69
C PRO A 36 0.35 3.55 -15.70
N GLU A 37 -0.10 3.48 -14.48
CA GLU A 37 0.46 4.28 -13.39
C GLU A 37 1.06 3.34 -12.36
N PHE A 38 2.14 3.80 -11.73
CA PHE A 38 2.85 3.01 -10.73
C PHE A 38 2.59 3.65 -9.37
N ILE A 39 1.93 2.91 -8.50
CA ILE A 39 1.47 3.40 -7.22
C ILE A 39 2.23 2.70 -6.11
N LYS A 40 2.87 3.50 -5.25
CA LYS A 40 3.60 2.95 -4.11
C LYS A 40 2.70 2.96 -2.89
N PHE A 41 2.62 1.81 -2.23
CA PHE A 41 1.87 1.64 -0.98
C PHE A 41 2.82 1.30 0.14
N GLU A 42 2.32 1.45 1.36
CA GLU A 42 3.08 1.16 2.56
C GLU A 42 2.24 0.27 3.49
N LEU A 43 2.89 -0.73 4.06
CA LEU A 43 2.35 -1.54 5.14
C LEU A 43 3.14 -1.20 6.40
N ILE A 44 2.46 -1.15 7.55
CA ILE A 44 3.12 -0.83 8.80
C ILE A 44 2.92 -1.94 9.82
N GLN A 45 3.86 -2.03 10.76
CA GLN A 45 3.81 -2.90 11.92
C GLN A 45 3.55 -4.35 11.51
N ASP A 46 2.63 -5.03 12.15
CA ASP A 46 2.34 -6.43 11.86
C ASP A 46 1.76 -6.67 10.47
N LYS A 47 1.31 -5.62 9.79
CA LYS A 47 0.81 -5.77 8.43
C LYS A 47 1.91 -5.99 7.40
N CYS A 48 3.16 -5.69 7.76
CA CYS A 48 4.29 -5.87 6.84
C CYS A 48 4.38 -7.29 6.29
N GLY A 49 3.94 -8.29 7.06
CA GLY A 49 3.98 -9.68 6.64
C GLY A 49 2.95 -10.07 5.59
N LEU A 50 1.98 -9.21 5.29
CA LEU A 50 0.96 -9.53 4.29
C LEU A 50 1.56 -9.82 2.93
N LEU A 51 2.68 -9.18 2.58
CA LEU A 51 3.32 -9.38 1.30
C LEU A 51 3.98 -10.75 1.15
N ASN A 52 4.19 -11.46 2.24
CA ASN A 52 4.85 -12.76 2.19
C ASN A 52 4.03 -13.82 1.43
N SER A 53 2.74 -13.57 1.26
CA SER A 53 1.86 -14.47 0.52
C SER A 53 1.78 -14.16 -0.98
N TYR A 54 2.49 -13.15 -1.44
CA TYR A 54 2.39 -12.68 -2.81
C TYR A 54 3.75 -12.59 -3.47
N GLN A 55 3.75 -12.62 -4.80
CA GLN A 55 4.96 -12.53 -5.61
C GLN A 55 4.81 -11.43 -6.64
N VAL A 56 5.95 -10.89 -7.09
CA VAL A 56 5.99 -9.94 -8.19
C VAL A 56 5.31 -10.57 -9.41
N ASP A 57 4.62 -9.75 -10.18
CA ASP A 57 3.83 -10.08 -11.36
C ASP A 57 2.46 -10.66 -11.06
N GLN A 58 2.14 -10.88 -9.80
CA GLN A 58 0.82 -11.36 -9.40
C GLN A 58 -0.15 -10.19 -9.30
N GLU A 59 -1.38 -10.41 -9.73
CA GLU A 59 -2.43 -9.42 -9.53
C GLU A 59 -2.99 -9.52 -8.13
N ILE A 60 -3.22 -8.36 -7.52
CA ILE A 60 -3.75 -8.27 -6.17
C ILE A 60 -4.75 -7.13 -6.09
N GLU A 61 -5.59 -7.20 -5.09
CA GLU A 61 -6.45 -6.09 -4.72
C GLU A 61 -5.95 -5.49 -3.42
N ILE A 62 -5.74 -4.18 -3.41
CA ILE A 62 -5.17 -3.48 -2.28
C ILE A 62 -6.26 -2.64 -1.63
N HIS A 63 -6.47 -2.86 -0.35
CA HIS A 63 -7.35 -2.03 0.48
C HIS A 63 -6.46 -1.09 1.27
N PHE A 64 -6.73 0.21 1.15
CA PHE A 64 -5.82 1.20 1.70
C PHE A 64 -6.56 2.45 2.18
N ASN A 65 -5.87 3.23 3.00
CA ASN A 65 -6.32 4.53 3.45
C ASN A 65 -5.35 5.59 2.94
N LEU A 66 -5.88 6.76 2.61
CA LEU A 66 -5.05 7.92 2.32
C LEU A 66 -4.64 8.54 3.65
N LYS A 67 -3.34 8.72 3.81
CA LYS A 67 -2.79 9.37 4.98
C LYS A 67 -2.07 10.63 4.56
N GLY A 68 -2.25 11.69 5.31
CA GLY A 68 -1.60 12.95 5.03
C GLY A 68 -1.07 13.57 6.30
N ARG A 69 0.05 14.24 6.18
CA ARG A 69 0.71 14.83 7.33
C ARG A 69 1.28 16.19 6.94
N LYS A 70 1.13 17.16 7.84
CA LYS A 70 1.74 18.45 7.71
C LYS A 70 3.01 18.46 8.55
N TRP A 71 4.08 18.98 7.97
CA TRP A 71 5.36 19.05 8.65
C TRP A 71 5.88 20.48 8.61
N ASN A 72 6.21 21.03 9.78
CA ASN A 72 6.77 22.36 9.90
C ASN A 72 8.29 22.26 9.86
N ASP A 73 8.87 22.84 8.80
CA ASP A 73 10.32 22.81 8.63
C ASP A 73 10.96 23.75 9.66
N PRO A 74 11.95 23.30 10.41
CA PRO A 74 12.66 24.19 11.34
C PRO A 74 13.30 25.39 10.68
N ASN A 75 13.61 25.28 9.39
CA ASN A 75 14.21 26.37 8.63
C ASN A 75 13.17 27.29 7.98
N GLY A 76 11.90 27.12 8.34
CA GLY A 76 10.80 27.88 7.78
C GLY A 76 10.12 27.13 6.65
N GLY A 77 8.83 27.35 6.52
CA GLY A 77 8.04 26.69 5.52
C GLY A 77 7.31 25.46 6.03
N VAL A 78 6.40 24.98 5.23
CA VAL A 78 5.55 23.84 5.55
C VAL A 78 5.61 22.85 4.41
N LYS A 79 5.74 21.57 4.74
CA LYS A 79 5.68 20.49 3.77
C LYS A 79 4.53 19.57 4.10
N TYR A 80 3.99 18.95 3.05
CA TYR A 80 2.90 18.00 3.18
C TYR A 80 3.35 16.67 2.60
N PHE A 81 3.10 15.59 3.33
CA PHE A 81 3.47 14.26 2.91
C PHE A 81 2.23 13.38 2.84
N ASN A 82 2.08 12.68 1.74
CA ASN A 82 0.97 11.76 1.55
C ASN A 82 1.49 10.34 1.50
N THR A 83 0.72 9.43 2.09
CA THR A 83 1.04 8.01 2.10
C THR A 83 -0.23 7.24 1.80
N LEU A 84 -0.09 6.21 0.97
CA LEU A 84 -1.16 5.25 0.75
C LEU A 84 -0.86 4.06 1.64
N GLN A 85 -1.58 3.96 2.75
CA GLN A 85 -1.33 2.94 3.75
C GLN A 85 -2.26 1.77 3.53
N ALA A 86 -1.70 0.66 3.07
CA ALA A 86 -2.46 -0.55 2.83
C ALA A 86 -2.70 -1.27 4.16
N TRP A 87 -3.88 -1.85 4.30
CA TRP A 87 -4.22 -2.60 5.51
C TRP A 87 -4.74 -3.99 5.19
N ARG A 88 -4.97 -4.29 3.91
CA ARG A 88 -5.43 -5.62 3.48
C ARG A 88 -5.04 -5.86 2.04
N LEU A 89 -4.58 -7.05 1.74
CA LEU A 89 -4.28 -7.51 0.39
C LEU A 89 -5.09 -8.78 0.15
N THR A 90 -5.77 -8.84 -1.00
CA THR A 90 -6.55 -10.02 -1.37
C THR A 90 -6.29 -10.36 -2.83
N PRO A 91 -6.48 -11.63 -3.22
CA PRO A 91 -6.47 -11.98 -4.64
C PRO A 91 -7.59 -11.25 -5.36
N PRO A 92 -7.40 -10.92 -6.66
CA PRO A 92 -8.44 -10.20 -7.40
C PRO A 92 -9.68 -11.05 -7.53
N GLY A 93 -10.83 -10.40 -7.45
CA GLY A 93 -12.10 -11.08 -7.60
C GLY A 93 -12.53 -11.90 -6.43
N GLN A 94 -11.71 -12.01 -5.38
CA GLN A 94 -12.11 -12.68 -4.18
C GLN A 94 -12.97 -11.73 -3.37
N LYS A 95 -14.19 -12.16 -3.07
CA LYS A 95 -15.04 -11.37 -2.23
C LYS A 95 -14.46 -11.35 -0.84
N VAL A 96 -14.29 -10.18 -0.29
CA VAL A 96 -14.01 -10.04 1.11
C VAL A 96 -15.15 -10.68 1.86
N PRO A 97 -14.90 -11.58 2.80
CA PRO A 97 -15.99 -12.15 3.59
C PRO A 97 -16.73 -11.01 4.24
N GLN A 98 -17.98 -10.87 3.87
CA GLN A 98 -18.80 -9.84 4.48
C GLN A 98 -19.48 -10.45 5.64
N ASN A 99 -19.22 -9.87 6.78
CA ASN A 99 -19.83 -10.35 7.98
C ASN A 99 -21.27 -9.99 8.08
N ASN A 100 -21.75 -9.25 7.13
CA ASN A 100 -23.15 -8.96 7.08
C ASN A 100 -23.88 -10.07 6.43
N GLY A 101 -23.22 -10.99 6.02
CA GLY A 101 -23.82 -12.02 5.32
C GLY A 101 -24.76 -12.47 6.12
N PRO A 102 -25.74 -12.77 5.78
CA PRO A 102 -26.20 -13.59 6.70
C PRO A 102 -24.98 -14.14 6.75
#